data_3da77f850518ea37f71f741089c89551
#
_entry.id   3da77f850518ea37f71f741089c89551
#
_cell.length_a   1.000
_cell.length_b   1.000
_cell.length_c   1.000
_cell.angle_alpha   90.00
_cell.angle_beta   90.00
_cell.angle_gamma   90.00
#
_symmetry.space_group_name_H-M   'P 1'
#
loop_
_entity.id
_entity.type
_entity.pdbx_description
1 polymer ?
#
loop_
_entity_poly.entity_id
_entity_poly.type
_entity_poly.pdbx_seq_one_letter_code
_entity_poly.pdbx_strand_id
1 'polypeptide(L)'
;MPVHWVSPSALTAITRTVTVAAGRFAPGHLGELTPIMPFELVDAVSSETRTVQRRLRDLPSRVGVYFLLAMCLFPEIGYRLVWDKLTAGLSGMPIACPSTKALRDLRRRLGSAPVRALFEVLAGPLAQPTTPGARFGPYRTVSFDGCSSIKVPDSERNRGRLGRCPHGGYPQVELMTLVETGTRAVIGAVFGPTREGETSYATRLLHHLGPEVLVLWDRGFDANDFLAAVHTTGARVLGRIRRRRRPPVLQPLADSSYLSAIGGVPVRIIEARVSVTCTDGSNFEGSYRLVTTLLDARRYPADRLVDLYHERWEHESAYYALRHTILHGRVLRSHDLAGVEQEMWALLTLYQLLRRAMVEAAESRLGTDPDRCNFTIALQTARGLLVGAQGVFEQGTGEIGCRVLSALSPARRSRISPRKVKGCDRDRRQRGNGTILEP
;
A
#
# COMPACT_ATOMS: atom_id res chain seq x y z
N MET A 1 -49.93 3.10 9.38
CA MET A 1 -49.38 2.85 8.02
C MET A 1 -48.41 1.72 8.16
N PRO A 2 -48.64 0.54 7.56
CA PRO A 2 -47.68 -0.56 7.66
C PRO A 2 -46.46 -0.24 6.79
N VAL A 3 -45.30 -0.16 7.42
CA VAL A 3 -44.03 -0.11 6.74
C VAL A 3 -43.78 -1.46 6.07
N HIS A 4 -43.95 -1.57 4.77
CA HIS A 4 -43.57 -2.77 4.02
C HIS A 4 -42.07 -2.96 4.15
N TRP A 5 -41.67 -3.93 4.94
CA TRP A 5 -40.30 -4.45 4.94
C TRP A 5 -40.06 -5.17 3.62
N VAL A 6 -39.35 -4.53 2.71
CA VAL A 6 -38.80 -5.20 1.53
C VAL A 6 -37.68 -6.10 2.00
N SER A 7 -37.69 -7.36 1.63
CA SER A 7 -36.69 -8.36 2.01
C SER A 7 -35.27 -7.83 1.67
N PRO A 8 -34.32 -7.87 2.61
CA PRO A 8 -32.95 -7.36 2.40
C PRO A 8 -32.25 -7.92 1.17
N SER A 9 -32.56 -9.15 0.78
CA SER A 9 -31.98 -9.82 -0.40
C SER A 9 -32.39 -9.19 -1.74
N ALA A 10 -33.63 -8.75 -1.88
CA ALA A 10 -34.12 -8.12 -3.11
C ALA A 10 -33.51 -6.71 -3.31
N LEU A 11 -33.41 -5.92 -2.23
CA LEU A 11 -32.72 -4.62 -2.26
C LEU A 11 -31.23 -4.78 -2.59
N THR A 12 -30.58 -5.83 -2.11
CA THR A 12 -29.15 -6.07 -2.34
C THR A 12 -28.86 -6.41 -3.80
N ALA A 13 -29.71 -7.16 -4.47
CA ALA A 13 -29.56 -7.49 -5.90
C ALA A 13 -29.76 -6.25 -6.80
N ILE A 14 -30.76 -5.43 -6.52
CA ILE A 14 -31.05 -4.21 -7.30
C ILE A 14 -29.95 -3.16 -7.13
N THR A 15 -29.32 -3.08 -5.95
CA THR A 15 -28.35 -2.05 -5.63
C THR A 15 -26.94 -2.35 -6.14
N ARG A 16 -26.62 -3.57 -6.56
CA ARG A 16 -25.28 -3.95 -7.02
C ARG A 16 -25.17 -4.21 -8.53
N THR A 17 -26.27 -4.09 -9.24
CA THR A 17 -26.31 -4.03 -10.69
C THR A 17 -26.77 -2.65 -11.13
N VAL A 18 -26.23 -2.18 -12.25
CA VAL A 18 -26.54 -0.86 -12.80
C VAL A 18 -27.36 -1.07 -14.06
N THR A 19 -28.62 -0.57 -14.09
CA THR A 19 -29.41 -0.53 -15.32
C THR A 19 -28.74 0.41 -16.32
N VAL A 20 -28.48 -0.07 -17.52
CA VAL A 20 -27.88 0.67 -18.60
C VAL A 20 -28.87 0.81 -19.78
N ALA A 21 -28.47 1.52 -20.82
CA ALA A 21 -29.31 1.71 -22.00
C ALA A 21 -29.85 0.38 -22.53
N ALA A 22 -31.06 0.41 -23.13
CA ALA A 22 -31.77 -0.76 -23.65
C ALA A 22 -32.17 -1.83 -22.61
N GLY A 23 -32.34 -1.46 -21.34
CA GLY A 23 -32.82 -2.38 -20.29
C GLY A 23 -31.83 -3.48 -19.90
N ARG A 24 -30.56 -3.33 -20.32
CA ARG A 24 -29.49 -4.24 -19.92
C ARG A 24 -28.91 -3.85 -18.56
N PHE A 25 -28.11 -4.75 -17.98
CA PHE A 25 -27.40 -4.51 -16.72
C PHE A 25 -25.88 -4.50 -16.94
N ALA A 26 -25.19 -3.82 -16.06
CA ALA A 26 -23.74 -3.84 -15.97
C ALA A 26 -23.32 -4.08 -14.52
N PRO A 27 -22.15 -4.71 -14.28
CA PRO A 27 -21.70 -5.01 -12.92
C PRO A 27 -21.33 -3.75 -12.16
N GLY A 28 -21.71 -3.70 -10.87
CA GLY A 28 -21.39 -2.63 -9.94
C GLY A 28 -20.92 -3.20 -8.60
N HIS A 29 -20.00 -4.19 -8.62
CA HIS A 29 -19.56 -4.90 -7.42
C HIS A 29 -18.08 -5.31 -7.46
N LEU A 30 -17.55 -5.67 -6.31
CA LEU A 30 -16.24 -6.32 -6.11
C LEU A 30 -16.36 -7.57 -5.22
N GLY A 31 -17.45 -8.34 -5.38
CA GLY A 31 -17.74 -9.43 -4.48
C GLY A 31 -17.86 -8.93 -3.03
N GLU A 32 -17.29 -9.65 -2.09
CA GLU A 32 -17.33 -9.33 -0.65
C GLU A 32 -16.63 -8.01 -0.27
N LEU A 33 -15.81 -7.42 -1.13
CA LEU A 33 -15.23 -6.10 -0.90
C LEU A 33 -16.23 -4.95 -1.15
N THR A 34 -17.39 -5.23 -1.73
CA THR A 34 -18.41 -4.22 -2.05
C THR A 34 -18.94 -3.47 -0.82
N PRO A 35 -19.18 -4.11 0.35
CA PRO A 35 -19.59 -3.38 1.56
C PRO A 35 -18.57 -2.34 2.05
N ILE A 36 -17.28 -2.57 1.84
CA ILE A 36 -16.22 -1.61 2.20
C ILE A 36 -16.21 -0.44 1.21
N MET A 37 -16.59 -0.69 -0.04
CA MET A 37 -16.67 0.31 -1.10
C MET A 37 -18.05 0.24 -1.78
N PRO A 38 -19.10 0.67 -1.09
CA PRO A 38 -20.45 0.63 -1.62
C PRO A 38 -20.60 1.61 -2.79
N PHE A 39 -21.62 1.39 -3.61
CA PHE A 39 -21.78 2.22 -4.80
C PHE A 39 -22.21 3.66 -4.45
N GLU A 40 -22.80 3.91 -3.29
CA GLU A 40 -23.06 5.27 -2.77
C GLU A 40 -21.77 6.07 -2.63
N LEU A 41 -20.69 5.45 -2.13
CA LEU A 41 -19.38 6.06 -2.06
C LEU A 41 -18.82 6.31 -3.46
N VAL A 42 -18.94 5.33 -4.38
CA VAL A 42 -18.48 5.48 -5.77
C VAL A 42 -19.25 6.59 -6.49
N ASP A 43 -20.54 6.73 -6.24
CA ASP A 43 -21.36 7.81 -6.81
C ASP A 43 -20.99 9.16 -6.22
N ALA A 44 -20.80 9.25 -4.91
CA ALA A 44 -20.40 10.48 -4.23
C ALA A 44 -19.09 11.02 -4.83
N VAL A 45 -18.04 10.19 -4.91
CA VAL A 45 -16.75 10.62 -5.50
C VAL A 45 -16.86 10.90 -7.00
N SER A 46 -17.70 10.16 -7.73
CA SER A 46 -17.94 10.44 -9.15
C SER A 46 -18.65 11.76 -9.37
N SER A 47 -19.56 12.14 -8.47
CA SER A 47 -20.24 13.42 -8.49
C SER A 47 -19.29 14.57 -8.14
N GLU A 48 -18.52 14.43 -7.06
CA GLU A 48 -17.53 15.41 -6.63
C GLU A 48 -16.48 15.69 -7.71
N THR A 49 -16.01 14.65 -8.36
CA THR A 49 -15.02 14.74 -9.45
C THR A 49 -15.64 15.08 -10.81
N ARG A 50 -16.95 15.35 -10.86
CA ARG A 50 -17.71 15.70 -12.09
C ARG A 50 -17.58 14.68 -13.22
N THR A 51 -17.44 13.40 -12.86
CA THR A 51 -17.32 12.29 -13.83
C THR A 51 -18.63 11.55 -14.07
N VAL A 52 -19.70 11.94 -13.37
CA VAL A 52 -21.06 11.45 -13.62
C VAL A 52 -21.53 11.88 -15.01
N GLN A 53 -22.10 10.95 -15.75
CA GLN A 53 -22.58 11.21 -17.12
C GLN A 53 -23.99 11.80 -17.11
N ARG A 54 -24.20 12.83 -17.93
CA ARG A 54 -25.51 13.48 -18.10
C ARG A 54 -26.52 12.60 -18.84
N ARG A 55 -26.07 11.63 -19.62
CA ARG A 55 -26.92 10.72 -20.42
C ARG A 55 -26.71 9.28 -19.98
N LEU A 56 -27.79 8.51 -19.94
CA LEU A 56 -27.71 7.07 -19.72
C LEU A 56 -26.88 6.44 -20.85
N ARG A 57 -25.85 5.68 -20.49
CA ARG A 57 -24.94 4.99 -21.41
C ARG A 57 -24.92 3.51 -21.08
N ASP A 58 -24.46 2.70 -22.05
CA ASP A 58 -24.23 1.27 -21.83
C ASP A 58 -23.18 0.98 -20.74
N LEU A 59 -22.25 1.93 -20.52
CA LEU A 59 -21.19 1.81 -19.53
C LEU A 59 -21.09 3.12 -18.72
N PRO A 60 -21.82 3.25 -17.61
CA PRO A 60 -21.75 4.40 -16.70
C PRO A 60 -20.40 4.50 -15.96
N SER A 61 -20.06 5.67 -15.43
CA SER A 61 -18.82 5.91 -14.68
C SER A 61 -18.68 4.99 -13.48
N ARG A 62 -19.74 4.73 -12.73
CA ARG A 62 -19.78 3.78 -11.61
C ARG A 62 -19.23 2.41 -12.02
N VAL A 63 -19.70 1.87 -13.13
CA VAL A 63 -19.22 0.59 -13.70
C VAL A 63 -17.73 0.66 -14.04
N GLY A 64 -17.27 1.83 -14.54
CA GLY A 64 -15.86 2.07 -14.85
C GLY A 64 -14.95 1.96 -13.63
N VAL A 65 -15.38 2.44 -12.48
CA VAL A 65 -14.62 2.33 -11.23
C VAL A 65 -14.45 0.87 -10.82
N TYR A 66 -15.54 0.11 -10.75
CA TYR A 66 -15.47 -1.32 -10.42
C TYR A 66 -14.65 -2.12 -11.43
N PHE A 67 -14.78 -1.79 -12.71
CA PHE A 67 -13.97 -2.40 -13.78
C PHE A 67 -12.46 -2.13 -13.59
N LEU A 68 -12.07 -0.90 -13.21
CA LEU A 68 -10.67 -0.56 -12.95
C LEU A 68 -10.10 -1.35 -11.77
N LEU A 69 -10.85 -1.49 -10.70
CA LEU A 69 -10.42 -2.27 -9.53
C LEU A 69 -10.34 -3.76 -9.87
N ALA A 70 -11.29 -4.28 -10.65
CA ALA A 70 -11.21 -5.65 -11.17
C ALA A 70 -10.01 -5.87 -12.09
N MET A 71 -9.60 -4.88 -12.88
CA MET A 71 -8.35 -4.95 -13.66
C MET A 71 -7.11 -5.10 -12.78
N CYS A 72 -7.10 -4.51 -11.58
CA CYS A 72 -6.02 -4.70 -10.61
C CYS A 72 -6.11 -6.07 -9.92
N LEU A 73 -7.31 -6.62 -9.71
CA LEU A 73 -7.48 -8.00 -9.23
C LEU A 73 -6.96 -9.02 -10.26
N PHE A 74 -7.06 -8.74 -11.57
CA PHE A 74 -6.66 -9.63 -12.64
C PHE A 74 -5.67 -8.96 -13.60
N PRO A 75 -4.44 -8.64 -13.14
CA PRO A 75 -3.46 -7.92 -13.97
C PRO A 75 -2.94 -8.77 -15.14
N GLU A 76 -3.14 -10.08 -15.12
CA GLU A 76 -2.63 -11.03 -16.10
C GLU A 76 -3.51 -11.15 -17.36
N ILE A 77 -4.78 -10.72 -17.34
CA ILE A 77 -5.74 -10.91 -18.44
C ILE A 77 -6.18 -9.59 -19.08
N GLY A 78 -6.65 -9.64 -20.34
CA GLY A 78 -7.11 -8.46 -21.09
C GLY A 78 -8.48 -7.93 -20.63
N TYR A 79 -8.85 -6.73 -21.09
CA TYR A 79 -10.07 -6.03 -20.68
C TYR A 79 -11.34 -6.86 -20.85
N ARG A 80 -11.46 -7.60 -21.93
CA ARG A 80 -12.63 -8.43 -22.18
C ARG A 80 -12.76 -9.53 -21.13
N LEU A 81 -11.66 -10.24 -20.84
CA LEU A 81 -11.65 -11.30 -19.86
C LEU A 81 -11.88 -10.77 -18.43
N VAL A 82 -11.42 -9.56 -18.10
CA VAL A 82 -11.76 -8.91 -16.84
C VAL A 82 -13.27 -8.65 -16.75
N TRP A 83 -13.88 -8.16 -17.85
CA TRP A 83 -15.32 -7.98 -17.89
C TRP A 83 -16.08 -9.31 -17.72
N ASP A 84 -15.63 -10.35 -18.39
CA ASP A 84 -16.22 -11.69 -18.28
C ASP A 84 -16.11 -12.24 -16.82
N LYS A 85 -15.00 -11.95 -16.13
CA LYS A 85 -14.86 -12.27 -14.68
C LYS A 85 -15.85 -11.51 -13.80
N LEU A 86 -16.03 -10.21 -14.05
CA LEU A 86 -16.98 -9.38 -13.31
C LEU A 86 -18.44 -9.81 -13.49
N THR A 87 -18.77 -10.44 -14.61
CA THR A 87 -20.13 -10.80 -14.97
C THR A 87 -20.44 -12.28 -14.84
N ALA A 88 -19.44 -13.12 -14.57
CA ALA A 88 -19.59 -14.58 -14.56
C ALA A 88 -20.68 -15.06 -13.58
N GLY A 89 -20.74 -14.49 -12.39
CA GLY A 89 -21.75 -14.87 -11.36
C GLY A 89 -23.12 -14.20 -11.55
N LEU A 90 -23.29 -13.35 -12.58
CA LEU A 90 -24.54 -12.65 -12.90
C LEU A 90 -25.34 -13.37 -14.00
N SER A 91 -25.17 -14.68 -14.13
CA SER A 91 -25.87 -15.50 -15.14
C SER A 91 -27.40 -15.37 -15.00
N GLY A 92 -28.11 -15.35 -16.12
CA GLY A 92 -29.57 -15.18 -16.16
C GLY A 92 -30.05 -13.72 -16.25
N MET A 93 -29.14 -12.72 -16.11
CA MET A 93 -29.46 -11.31 -16.34
C MET A 93 -29.04 -10.86 -17.73
N PRO A 94 -29.78 -9.94 -18.36
CA PRO A 94 -29.38 -9.35 -19.67
C PRO A 94 -28.21 -8.39 -19.48
N ILE A 95 -27.00 -8.93 -19.36
CA ILE A 95 -25.76 -8.17 -19.11
C ILE A 95 -25.28 -7.49 -20.40
N ALA A 96 -24.81 -6.25 -20.27
CA ALA A 96 -24.14 -5.53 -21.36
C ALA A 96 -22.85 -6.26 -21.78
N CYS A 97 -22.61 -6.36 -23.10
CA CYS A 97 -21.47 -7.06 -23.67
C CYS A 97 -20.58 -6.06 -24.45
N PRO A 98 -19.76 -5.27 -23.75
CA PRO A 98 -18.96 -4.22 -24.38
C PRO A 98 -17.79 -4.78 -25.17
N SER A 99 -17.43 -4.10 -26.26
CA SER A 99 -16.18 -4.37 -26.96
C SER A 99 -14.97 -3.89 -26.15
N THR A 100 -13.79 -4.41 -26.47
CA THR A 100 -12.53 -3.93 -25.88
C THR A 100 -12.32 -2.42 -26.09
N LYS A 101 -12.78 -1.89 -27.25
CA LYS A 101 -12.75 -0.46 -27.54
C LYS A 101 -13.65 0.30 -26.57
N ALA A 102 -14.89 -0.16 -26.35
CA ALA A 102 -15.83 0.48 -25.43
C ALA A 102 -15.30 0.53 -23.99
N LEU A 103 -14.64 -0.54 -23.51
CA LEU A 103 -13.99 -0.58 -22.19
C LEU A 103 -12.80 0.37 -22.12
N ARG A 104 -12.02 0.49 -23.17
CA ARG A 104 -10.92 1.47 -23.25
C ARG A 104 -11.43 2.90 -23.23
N ASP A 105 -12.50 3.18 -23.98
CA ASP A 105 -13.13 4.50 -24.03
C ASP A 105 -13.80 4.86 -22.69
N LEU A 106 -14.37 3.86 -21.98
CA LEU A 106 -14.87 4.02 -20.61
C LEU A 106 -13.75 4.50 -19.67
N ARG A 107 -12.59 3.82 -19.69
CA ARG A 107 -11.43 4.22 -18.87
C ARG A 107 -10.97 5.65 -19.16
N ARG A 108 -10.80 5.99 -20.46
CA ARG A 108 -10.36 7.34 -20.86
C ARG A 108 -11.34 8.42 -20.41
N ARG A 109 -12.64 8.14 -20.49
CA ARG A 109 -13.69 9.06 -20.09
C ARG A 109 -13.76 9.24 -18.57
N LEU A 110 -13.49 8.18 -17.81
CA LEU A 110 -13.51 8.22 -16.36
C LEU A 110 -12.34 9.05 -15.81
N GLY A 111 -11.15 8.92 -16.41
CA GLY A 111 -9.93 9.56 -15.88
C GLY A 111 -9.44 8.97 -14.56
N SER A 112 -8.48 9.64 -13.92
CA SER A 112 -7.89 9.20 -12.64
C SER A 112 -8.60 9.78 -11.41
N ALA A 113 -9.29 10.90 -11.55
CA ALA A 113 -9.85 11.66 -10.42
C ALA A 113 -10.78 10.87 -9.49
N PRO A 114 -11.76 10.06 -9.97
CA PRO A 114 -12.63 9.31 -9.08
C PRO A 114 -11.90 8.23 -8.28
N VAL A 115 -10.96 7.51 -8.90
CA VAL A 115 -10.20 6.47 -8.17
C VAL A 115 -9.19 7.07 -7.22
N ARG A 116 -8.66 8.27 -7.52
CA ARG A 116 -7.86 9.04 -6.57
C ARG A 116 -8.69 9.46 -5.36
N ALA A 117 -9.84 10.05 -5.57
CA ALA A 117 -10.75 10.45 -4.49
C ALA A 117 -11.18 9.26 -3.62
N LEU A 118 -11.46 8.10 -4.24
CA LEU A 118 -11.73 6.86 -3.50
C LEU A 118 -10.55 6.43 -2.64
N PHE A 119 -9.33 6.48 -3.19
CA PHE A 119 -8.15 6.18 -2.40
C PHE A 119 -8.02 7.13 -1.22
N GLU A 120 -8.16 8.44 -1.42
CA GLU A 120 -8.07 9.47 -0.37
C GLU A 120 -9.10 9.27 0.75
N VAL A 121 -10.31 8.79 0.42
CA VAL A 121 -11.34 8.44 1.42
C VAL A 121 -11.00 7.14 2.17
N LEU A 122 -10.43 6.15 1.51
CA LEU A 122 -10.13 4.85 2.09
C LEU A 122 -8.76 4.80 2.77
N ALA A 123 -7.83 5.68 2.38
CA ALA A 123 -6.52 5.81 2.96
C ALA A 123 -6.62 6.31 4.40
N GLY A 124 -5.71 5.81 5.24
CA GLY A 124 -5.66 6.22 6.64
C GLY A 124 -5.27 5.06 7.54
N PRO A 125 -5.07 5.34 8.83
CA PRO A 125 -4.74 4.32 9.80
C PRO A 125 -5.93 3.37 10.01
N LEU A 126 -5.64 2.08 10.09
CA LEU A 126 -6.65 1.03 10.32
C LEU A 126 -6.58 0.46 11.75
N ALA A 127 -5.44 0.62 12.43
CA ALA A 127 -5.22 0.03 13.74
C ALA A 127 -6.11 0.63 14.83
N GLN A 128 -6.66 -0.22 15.66
CA GLN A 128 -7.23 0.13 16.95
C GLN A 128 -6.10 0.39 18.00
N PRO A 129 -6.38 1.01 19.14
CA PRO A 129 -5.37 1.23 20.18
C PRO A 129 -4.65 -0.04 20.66
N THR A 130 -5.32 -1.19 20.59
CA THR A 130 -4.82 -2.50 21.03
C THR A 130 -4.18 -3.32 19.92
N THR A 131 -4.18 -2.84 18.66
CA THR A 131 -3.60 -3.58 17.53
C THR A 131 -2.08 -3.71 17.71
N PRO A 132 -1.53 -4.93 17.71
CA PRO A 132 -0.09 -5.16 17.86
C PRO A 132 0.75 -4.42 16.82
N GLY A 133 1.90 -3.87 17.22
CA GLY A 133 2.85 -3.19 16.34
C GLY A 133 2.39 -1.84 15.78
N ALA A 134 1.20 -1.36 16.15
CA ALA A 134 0.68 -0.10 15.64
C ALA A 134 1.08 1.11 16.50
N ARG A 135 1.56 0.88 17.73
CA ARG A 135 1.89 1.94 18.68
C ARG A 135 3.17 1.67 19.46
N PHE A 136 3.85 2.76 19.79
CA PHE A 136 4.94 2.79 20.75
C PHE A 136 4.62 3.82 21.83
N GLY A 137 4.22 3.36 23.00
CA GLY A 137 3.66 4.22 24.02
C GLY A 137 2.43 4.99 23.51
N PRO A 138 2.41 6.33 23.63
CA PRO A 138 1.28 7.12 23.16
C PRO A 138 1.26 7.31 21.63
N TYR A 139 2.35 6.99 20.92
CA TYR A 139 2.53 7.33 19.52
C TYR A 139 2.06 6.21 18.60
N ARG A 140 1.34 6.56 17.54
CA ARG A 140 1.12 5.70 16.39
C ARG A 140 2.42 5.60 15.58
N THR A 141 2.83 4.39 15.25
CA THR A 141 4.05 4.16 14.48
C THR A 141 3.73 4.08 12.99
N VAL A 142 4.43 4.88 12.22
CA VAL A 142 4.33 4.95 10.76
C VAL A 142 5.71 4.94 10.13
N SER A 143 5.80 4.59 8.85
CA SER A 143 7.07 4.62 8.13
C SER A 143 6.95 5.31 6.78
N PHE A 144 8.00 6.06 6.40
CA PHE A 144 8.23 6.48 5.02
C PHE A 144 9.13 5.48 4.30
N ASP A 145 8.79 5.15 3.07
CA ASP A 145 9.68 4.45 2.15
C ASP A 145 9.31 4.77 0.70
N GLY A 146 10.28 4.66 -0.22
CA GLY A 146 10.11 4.83 -1.65
C GLY A 146 10.18 3.51 -2.40
N CYS A 147 9.49 3.44 -3.54
CA CYS A 147 9.52 2.29 -4.43
C CYS A 147 9.60 2.72 -5.89
N SER A 148 10.79 2.62 -6.50
CA SER A 148 11.06 2.99 -7.89
C SER A 148 10.96 1.83 -8.89
N SER A 149 10.21 0.79 -8.59
CA SER A 149 10.23 -0.44 -9.39
C SER A 149 8.89 -0.87 -10.00
N ILE A 150 7.90 0.04 -9.99
CA ILE A 150 6.64 -0.16 -10.72
C ILE A 150 6.88 0.23 -12.17
N LYS A 151 6.82 -0.76 -13.07
CA LYS A 151 7.13 -0.62 -14.48
C LYS A 151 5.91 -0.15 -15.27
N VAL A 152 6.12 0.73 -16.24
CA VAL A 152 5.11 1.16 -17.21
C VAL A 152 5.53 0.81 -18.62
N PRO A 153 4.58 0.70 -19.61
CA PRO A 153 4.94 0.40 -20.98
C PRO A 153 5.95 1.38 -21.56
N ASP A 154 6.87 0.85 -22.35
CA ASP A 154 7.90 1.62 -23.03
C ASP A 154 7.33 2.37 -24.24
N SER A 155 6.61 3.44 -23.96
CA SER A 155 6.07 4.37 -24.97
C SER A 155 6.81 5.70 -24.92
N GLU A 156 6.79 6.45 -26.01
CA GLU A 156 7.38 7.77 -26.11
C GLU A 156 6.80 8.72 -25.03
N ARG A 157 5.49 8.68 -24.81
CA ARG A 157 4.80 9.50 -23.82
C ARG A 157 5.25 9.16 -22.38
N ASN A 158 5.39 7.88 -22.04
CA ASN A 158 5.85 7.45 -20.74
C ASN A 158 7.33 7.80 -20.54
N ARG A 159 8.19 7.57 -21.55
CA ARG A 159 9.61 7.94 -21.51
C ARG A 159 9.82 9.45 -21.33
N GLY A 160 9.07 10.27 -22.07
CA GLY A 160 9.19 11.72 -21.99
C GLY A 160 8.89 12.28 -20.61
N ARG A 161 7.95 11.65 -19.87
CA ARG A 161 7.56 12.13 -18.53
C ARG A 161 8.30 11.45 -17.39
N LEU A 162 8.43 10.12 -17.43
CA LEU A 162 8.99 9.32 -16.34
C LEU A 162 10.51 9.08 -16.49
N GLY A 163 11.05 9.32 -17.70
CA GLY A 163 12.44 9.04 -18.02
C GLY A 163 12.67 7.58 -18.44
N ARG A 164 13.94 7.27 -18.74
CA ARG A 164 14.40 5.91 -19.05
C ARG A 164 15.06 5.29 -17.83
N CYS A 165 14.90 4.01 -17.64
CA CYS A 165 15.71 3.29 -16.67
C CYS A 165 17.19 3.36 -17.06
N PRO A 166 18.11 3.72 -16.16
CA PRO A 166 19.54 3.86 -16.46
C PRO A 166 20.20 2.61 -17.07
N HIS A 167 19.65 1.44 -16.79
CA HIS A 167 20.21 0.15 -17.25
C HIS A 167 19.43 -0.49 -18.39
N GLY A 168 18.62 0.29 -19.09
CA GLY A 168 17.67 -0.22 -20.08
C GLY A 168 16.43 -0.85 -19.44
N GLY A 169 15.40 -1.08 -20.23
CA GLY A 169 14.14 -1.65 -19.77
C GLY A 169 13.02 -0.61 -19.72
N TYR A 170 11.97 -0.95 -18.99
CA TYR A 170 10.76 -0.13 -18.93
C TYR A 170 10.98 1.14 -18.11
N PRO A 171 10.33 2.27 -18.49
CA PRO A 171 10.20 3.42 -17.61
C PRO A 171 9.52 3.00 -16.29
N GLN A 172 9.84 3.71 -15.21
CA GLN A 172 9.39 3.35 -13.85
C GLN A 172 8.74 4.54 -13.17
N VAL A 173 7.76 4.23 -12.33
CA VAL A 173 7.13 5.20 -11.42
C VAL A 173 7.83 5.11 -10.08
N GLU A 174 8.24 6.25 -9.54
CA GLU A 174 8.56 6.39 -8.12
C GLU A 174 7.27 6.51 -7.33
N LEU A 175 7.05 5.58 -6.43
CA LEU A 175 5.93 5.61 -5.48
C LEU A 175 6.49 5.87 -4.08
N MET A 176 6.03 6.93 -3.44
CA MET A 176 6.28 7.23 -2.03
C MET A 176 5.00 7.02 -1.25
N THR A 177 5.08 6.27 -0.14
CA THR A 177 3.95 6.09 0.76
C THR A 177 4.32 6.37 2.21
N LEU A 178 3.31 6.72 2.99
CA LEU A 178 3.33 6.70 4.44
C LEU A 178 2.47 5.53 4.89
N VAL A 179 3.04 4.58 5.61
CA VAL A 179 2.40 3.30 5.98
C VAL A 179 2.37 3.16 7.50
N GLU A 180 1.24 2.73 8.05
CA GLU A 180 1.10 2.31 9.45
C GLU A 180 1.79 0.95 9.67
N THR A 181 2.74 0.86 10.58
CA THR A 181 3.57 -0.35 10.74
C THR A 181 2.77 -1.57 11.21
N GLY A 182 1.83 -1.40 12.13
CA GLY A 182 1.06 -2.51 12.70
C GLY A 182 0.12 -3.21 11.72
N THR A 183 -0.44 -2.46 10.78
CA THR A 183 -1.46 -2.97 9.85
C THR A 183 -1.00 -3.01 8.41
N ARG A 184 0.10 -2.33 8.07
CA ARG A 184 0.55 -2.05 6.70
C ARG A 184 -0.45 -1.24 5.87
N ALA A 185 -1.37 -0.53 6.53
CA ALA A 185 -2.30 0.36 5.87
C ALA A 185 -1.57 1.56 5.28
N VAL A 186 -1.94 1.96 4.08
CA VAL A 186 -1.42 3.18 3.46
C VAL A 186 -2.20 4.37 3.99
N ILE A 187 -1.50 5.29 4.67
CA ILE A 187 -2.06 6.53 5.19
C ILE A 187 -2.10 7.60 4.11
N GLY A 188 -1.05 7.64 3.28
CA GLY A 188 -0.96 8.57 2.17
C GLY A 188 0.01 8.06 1.12
N ALA A 189 -0.19 8.49 -0.12
CA ALA A 189 0.63 8.11 -1.26
C ALA A 189 0.81 9.26 -2.24
N VAL A 190 2.00 9.37 -2.79
CA VAL A 190 2.30 10.22 -3.95
C VAL A 190 3.21 9.47 -4.90
N PHE A 191 3.15 9.76 -6.19
CA PHE A 191 4.00 9.10 -7.16
C PHE A 191 4.26 9.99 -8.37
N GLY A 192 5.32 9.65 -9.10
CA GLY A 192 5.72 10.40 -10.29
C GLY A 192 7.07 9.92 -10.85
N PRO A 193 7.81 10.79 -11.54
CA PRO A 193 9.11 10.44 -12.11
C PRO A 193 10.20 10.25 -11.03
N THR A 194 11.05 9.25 -11.23
CA THR A 194 12.15 8.91 -10.30
C THR A 194 13.16 10.04 -10.06
N ARG A 195 13.26 11.01 -10.98
CA ARG A 195 14.20 12.14 -10.89
C ARG A 195 13.89 13.15 -9.78
N GLU A 196 12.65 13.15 -9.24
CA GLU A 196 12.25 14.09 -8.18
C GLU A 196 12.85 13.72 -6.81
N GLY A 197 13.19 12.46 -6.60
CA GLY A 197 13.80 11.95 -5.38
C GLY A 197 12.81 11.70 -4.23
N GLU A 198 13.13 10.72 -3.40
CA GLU A 198 12.27 10.22 -2.32
C GLU A 198 11.90 11.30 -1.29
N THR A 199 12.86 12.11 -0.87
CA THR A 199 12.64 13.17 0.14
C THR A 199 11.63 14.21 -0.33
N SER A 200 11.69 14.61 -1.63
CA SER A 200 10.74 15.54 -2.22
C SER A 200 9.30 14.98 -2.22
N TYR A 201 9.15 13.70 -2.50
CA TYR A 201 7.84 13.05 -2.42
C TYR A 201 7.35 12.93 -0.98
N ALA A 202 8.21 12.52 -0.04
CA ALA A 202 7.87 12.40 1.36
C ALA A 202 7.41 13.74 1.97
N THR A 203 8.01 14.85 1.57
CA THR A 203 7.60 16.20 2.01
C THR A 203 6.14 16.51 1.67
N ARG A 204 5.61 15.98 0.55
CA ARG A 204 4.19 16.16 0.18
C ARG A 204 3.22 15.40 1.08
N LEU A 205 3.71 14.46 1.89
CA LEU A 205 2.90 13.64 2.80
C LEU A 205 2.98 14.12 4.27
N LEU A 206 3.73 15.18 4.57
CA LEU A 206 3.91 15.68 5.94
C LEU A 206 2.61 16.15 6.60
N HIS A 207 1.60 16.52 5.82
CA HIS A 207 0.29 16.90 6.35
C HIS A 207 -0.48 15.76 7.04
N HIS A 208 -0.02 14.50 6.87
CA HIS A 208 -0.55 13.35 7.61
C HIS A 208 0.11 13.14 8.98
N LEU A 209 1.11 13.95 9.33
CA LEU A 209 1.86 13.81 10.57
C LEU A 209 1.33 14.77 11.63
N GLY A 210 1.41 14.37 12.88
CA GLY A 210 1.02 15.15 14.05
C GLY A 210 1.74 14.70 15.32
N PRO A 211 1.48 15.35 16.47
CA PRO A 211 2.15 15.06 17.72
C PRO A 211 1.99 13.62 18.24
N GLU A 212 0.94 12.94 17.81
CA GLU A 212 0.61 11.56 18.17
C GLU A 212 1.32 10.52 17.31
N VAL A 213 2.16 10.96 16.34
CA VAL A 213 2.84 10.09 15.38
C VAL A 213 4.32 9.94 15.70
N LEU A 214 4.83 8.73 15.61
CA LEU A 214 6.26 8.40 15.58
C LEU A 214 6.62 7.85 14.21
N VAL A 215 7.44 8.59 13.49
CA VAL A 215 7.86 8.27 12.11
C VAL A 215 9.13 7.45 12.13
N LEU A 216 9.11 6.31 11.45
CA LEU A 216 10.27 5.48 11.17
C LEU A 216 10.78 5.75 9.75
N TRP A 217 12.09 5.92 9.57
CA TRP A 217 12.68 6.04 8.23
C TRP A 217 14.08 5.43 8.13
N ASP A 218 14.48 5.16 6.92
CA ASP A 218 15.81 4.68 6.63
C ASP A 218 16.82 5.84 6.41
N ARG A 219 18.09 5.50 6.19
CA ARG A 219 19.16 6.48 5.96
C ARG A 219 18.97 7.35 4.71
N GLY A 220 18.04 7.03 3.81
CA GLY A 220 17.73 7.83 2.63
C GLY A 220 17.17 9.20 3.01
N PHE A 221 16.41 9.24 4.10
CA PHE A 221 15.77 10.45 4.63
C PHE A 221 16.66 11.26 5.60
N ASP A 222 17.93 10.91 5.77
CA ASP A 222 18.89 11.63 6.65
C ASP A 222 19.33 12.94 6.01
N ALA A 223 18.45 13.95 6.01
CA ALA A 223 18.69 15.33 5.59
C ALA A 223 18.19 16.30 6.68
N ASN A 224 18.96 17.38 6.91
CA ASN A 224 18.62 18.36 7.95
C ASN A 224 17.25 18.99 7.72
N ASP A 225 16.98 19.41 6.49
CA ASP A 225 15.75 20.10 6.13
C ASP A 225 14.52 19.18 6.28
N PHE A 226 14.68 17.89 5.94
CA PHE A 226 13.60 16.92 6.11
C PHE A 226 13.34 16.62 7.58
N LEU A 227 14.38 16.44 8.40
CA LEU A 227 14.24 16.29 9.85
C LEU A 227 13.54 17.50 10.48
N ALA A 228 13.94 18.71 10.11
CA ALA A 228 13.33 19.95 10.58
C ALA A 228 11.85 20.04 10.15
N ALA A 229 11.55 19.73 8.89
CA ALA A 229 10.19 19.74 8.36
C ALA A 229 9.27 18.74 9.11
N VAL A 230 9.74 17.51 9.36
CA VAL A 230 8.99 16.54 10.17
C VAL A 230 8.84 17.02 11.61
N HIS A 231 9.90 17.57 12.21
CA HIS A 231 9.84 18.09 13.58
C HIS A 231 8.81 19.23 13.73
N THR A 232 8.69 20.08 12.72
CA THR A 232 7.70 21.18 12.69
C THR A 232 6.25 20.69 12.73
N THR A 233 5.96 19.47 12.25
CA THR A 233 4.62 18.87 12.37
C THR A 233 4.26 18.45 13.79
N GLY A 234 5.21 18.45 14.72
CA GLY A 234 5.08 17.91 16.08
C GLY A 234 5.32 16.41 16.18
N ALA A 235 5.46 15.71 15.07
CA ALA A 235 5.70 14.27 15.05
C ALA A 235 7.07 13.91 15.67
N ARG A 236 7.13 12.72 16.27
CA ARG A 236 8.36 12.14 16.76
C ARG A 236 9.05 11.34 15.66
N VAL A 237 10.36 11.21 15.78
CA VAL A 237 11.21 10.58 14.78
C VAL A 237 12.02 9.45 15.40
N LEU A 238 12.14 8.35 14.69
CA LEU A 238 13.14 7.32 14.90
C LEU A 238 13.68 6.89 13.52
N GLY A 239 14.88 7.31 13.20
CA GLY A 239 15.45 7.09 11.87
C GLY A 239 16.91 6.64 11.92
N ARG A 240 17.36 6.06 10.83
CA ARG A 240 18.76 5.68 10.66
C ARG A 240 19.52 6.83 10.02
N ILE A 241 20.67 7.22 10.62
CA ILE A 241 21.54 8.23 10.05
C ILE A 241 22.67 7.62 9.20
N ARG A 242 23.21 8.41 8.27
CA ARG A 242 24.32 8.01 7.41
C ARG A 242 25.60 7.80 8.24
N ARG A 243 26.40 6.81 7.89
CA ARG A 243 27.63 6.46 8.59
C ARG A 243 28.64 7.61 8.66
N ARG A 244 28.63 8.50 7.66
CA ARG A 244 29.55 9.66 7.59
C ARG A 244 29.13 10.84 8.46
N ARG A 245 27.86 10.91 8.88
CA ARG A 245 27.39 12.00 9.74
C ARG A 245 28.06 11.91 11.11
N ARG A 246 28.48 13.03 11.66
CA ARG A 246 29.13 13.16 12.98
C ARG A 246 28.36 14.17 13.83
N PRO A 247 27.22 13.77 14.43
CA PRO A 247 26.52 14.64 15.37
C PRO A 247 27.40 14.92 16.60
N PRO A 248 27.42 16.16 17.13
CA PRO A 248 28.20 16.49 18.33
C PRO A 248 27.63 15.75 19.56
N VAL A 249 28.50 15.30 20.45
CA VAL A 249 28.09 14.76 21.75
C VAL A 249 27.89 15.93 22.70
N LEU A 250 26.64 16.27 22.99
CA LEU A 250 26.31 17.36 23.92
C LEU A 250 26.21 16.83 25.36
N GLN A 251 25.60 15.65 25.55
CA GLN A 251 25.45 15.03 26.87
C GLN A 251 25.36 13.52 26.71
N PRO A 252 26.27 12.74 27.31
CA PRO A 252 26.13 11.27 27.45
C PRO A 252 24.95 10.91 28.34
N LEU A 253 24.31 9.76 28.07
CA LEU A 253 23.20 9.20 28.83
C LEU A 253 23.56 7.83 29.36
N ALA A 254 22.86 7.38 30.44
CA ALA A 254 23.18 6.16 31.15
C ALA A 254 23.06 4.88 30.34
N ASP A 255 22.26 4.88 29.27
CA ASP A 255 22.04 3.75 28.34
C ASP A 255 23.00 3.75 27.15
N SER A 256 24.15 4.41 27.27
CA SER A 256 25.16 4.54 26.21
C SER A 256 24.74 5.32 24.98
N SER A 257 23.57 5.96 25.00
CA SER A 257 23.16 6.94 24.01
C SER A 257 23.63 8.35 24.41
N TYR A 258 23.45 9.34 23.53
CA TYR A 258 23.81 10.72 23.87
C TYR A 258 22.86 11.73 23.23
N LEU A 259 22.69 12.87 23.87
CA LEU A 259 21.99 14.02 23.31
C LEU A 259 22.86 14.75 22.31
N SER A 260 22.24 15.27 21.29
CA SER A 260 22.86 15.97 20.17
C SER A 260 21.90 16.99 19.57
N ALA A 261 22.37 17.69 18.53
CA ALA A 261 21.52 18.53 17.68
C ALA A 261 21.86 18.30 16.20
N ILE A 262 20.82 18.24 15.36
CA ILE A 262 20.95 18.11 13.91
C ILE A 262 20.07 19.16 13.27
N GLY A 263 20.69 20.10 12.50
CA GLY A 263 19.94 21.17 11.82
C GLY A 263 19.11 22.03 12.80
N GLY A 264 19.59 22.23 14.03
CA GLY A 264 18.85 22.96 15.08
C GLY A 264 17.80 22.14 15.82
N VAL A 265 17.52 20.91 15.39
CA VAL A 265 16.58 20.03 16.09
C VAL A 265 17.31 19.27 17.20
N PRO A 266 16.85 19.32 18.46
CA PRO A 266 17.36 18.48 19.55
C PRO A 266 17.06 17.01 19.25
N VAL A 267 18.08 16.17 19.30
CA VAL A 267 17.97 14.74 19.02
C VAL A 267 18.77 13.91 20.03
N ARG A 268 18.45 12.64 20.08
CA ARG A 268 19.23 11.62 20.79
C ARG A 268 19.78 10.64 19.78
N ILE A 269 21.05 10.31 19.91
CA ILE A 269 21.74 9.35 19.05
C ILE A 269 21.93 8.04 19.83
N ILE A 270 21.56 6.94 19.19
CA ILE A 270 21.70 5.59 19.72
C ILE A 270 22.62 4.82 18.80
N GLU A 271 23.72 4.27 19.36
CA GLU A 271 24.64 3.39 18.63
C GLU A 271 24.39 1.95 19.10
N ALA A 272 23.85 1.12 18.21
CA ALA A 272 23.54 -0.26 18.49
C ALA A 272 24.37 -1.20 17.63
N ARG A 273 24.88 -2.26 18.25
CA ARG A 273 25.38 -3.44 17.54
C ARG A 273 24.29 -4.49 17.53
N VAL A 274 23.98 -5.01 16.38
CA VAL A 274 22.99 -6.08 16.22
C VAL A 274 23.73 -7.30 15.68
N SER A 275 23.71 -8.38 16.44
CA SER A 275 24.18 -9.69 16.01
C SER A 275 22.97 -10.56 15.71
N VAL A 276 22.91 -11.14 14.53
CA VAL A 276 21.84 -12.03 14.09
C VAL A 276 22.42 -13.39 13.77
N THR A 277 22.00 -14.41 14.49
CA THR A 277 22.30 -15.80 14.17
C THR A 277 21.19 -16.36 13.28
N CYS A 278 21.51 -16.73 12.05
CA CYS A 278 20.57 -17.34 11.13
C CYS A 278 20.31 -18.81 11.44
N THR A 279 19.23 -19.36 10.92
CA THR A 279 18.87 -20.79 11.08
C THR A 279 19.89 -21.75 10.48
N ASP A 280 20.72 -21.29 9.56
CA ASP A 280 21.83 -22.03 8.97
C ASP A 280 23.15 -21.95 9.80
N GLY A 281 23.11 -21.30 10.97
CA GLY A 281 24.26 -21.09 11.84
C GLY A 281 25.15 -19.92 11.47
N SER A 282 24.87 -19.20 10.38
CA SER A 282 25.64 -18.01 10.00
C SER A 282 25.32 -16.83 10.93
N ASN A 283 26.38 -16.08 11.33
CA ASN A 283 26.27 -14.89 12.17
C ASN A 283 26.49 -13.63 11.33
N PHE A 284 25.60 -12.67 11.48
CA PHE A 284 25.73 -11.34 10.90
C PHE A 284 25.82 -10.29 12.00
N GLU A 285 26.87 -9.50 11.95
CA GLU A 285 27.01 -8.34 12.81
C GLU A 285 26.76 -7.06 12.01
N GLY A 286 25.95 -6.17 12.56
CA GLY A 286 25.66 -4.86 11.98
C GLY A 286 25.71 -3.77 13.04
N SER A 287 26.27 -2.62 12.70
CA SER A 287 26.17 -1.43 13.52
C SER A 287 25.13 -0.48 12.95
N TYR A 288 24.19 -0.04 13.79
CA TYR A 288 23.22 0.98 13.46
C TYR A 288 23.52 2.23 14.28
N ARG A 289 23.38 3.40 13.65
CA ARG A 289 23.22 4.64 14.35
C ARG A 289 21.85 5.19 14.09
N LEU A 290 21.05 5.26 15.13
CA LEU A 290 19.69 5.79 15.09
C LEU A 290 19.68 7.20 15.64
N VAL A 291 18.84 8.04 15.06
CA VAL A 291 18.48 9.36 15.56
C VAL A 291 17.02 9.32 16.00
N THR A 292 16.74 9.94 17.14
CA THR A 292 15.37 10.08 17.61
C THR A 292 15.14 11.44 18.27
N THR A 293 13.92 11.94 18.18
CA THR A 293 13.44 13.10 18.96
C THR A 293 12.81 12.71 20.30
N LEU A 294 12.86 11.41 20.67
CA LEU A 294 12.50 10.91 21.98
C LEU A 294 13.73 11.00 22.91
N LEU A 295 13.87 12.12 23.61
CA LEU A 295 15.11 12.49 24.32
C LEU A 295 15.27 11.79 25.66
N ASP A 296 14.19 11.45 26.35
CA ASP A 296 14.20 10.83 27.68
C ASP A 296 14.55 9.33 27.60
N ALA A 297 15.78 8.99 27.99
CA ALA A 297 16.29 7.62 27.97
C ALA A 297 15.60 6.68 28.99
N ARG A 298 15.05 7.22 30.07
CA ARG A 298 14.33 6.42 31.09
C ARG A 298 12.96 6.00 30.54
N ARG A 299 12.25 6.93 29.90
CA ARG A 299 10.94 6.68 29.32
C ARG A 299 11.02 5.87 28.03
N TYR A 300 12.08 6.06 27.26
CA TYR A 300 12.30 5.43 25.96
C TYR A 300 13.70 4.78 25.90
N PRO A 301 13.91 3.61 26.53
CA PRO A 301 15.19 2.92 26.54
C PRO A 301 15.73 2.63 25.14
N ALA A 302 17.06 2.67 24.96
CA ALA A 302 17.70 2.52 23.66
C ALA A 302 17.41 1.17 23.00
N ASP A 303 17.42 0.09 23.77
CA ASP A 303 17.09 -1.27 23.32
C ASP A 303 15.68 -1.33 22.71
N ARG A 304 14.69 -0.76 23.40
CA ARG A 304 13.30 -0.73 22.92
C ARG A 304 13.15 0.07 21.64
N LEU A 305 13.93 1.13 21.45
CA LEU A 305 13.93 1.92 20.20
C LEU A 305 14.66 1.17 19.07
N VAL A 306 15.68 0.40 19.37
CA VAL A 306 16.34 -0.48 18.39
C VAL A 306 15.37 -1.56 17.91
N ASP A 307 14.66 -2.22 18.83
CA ASP A 307 13.63 -3.21 18.50
C ASP A 307 12.53 -2.58 17.63
N LEU A 308 12.02 -1.42 18.06
CA LEU A 308 10.98 -0.71 17.29
C LEU A 308 11.44 -0.33 15.88
N TYR A 309 12.71 0.03 15.70
CA TYR A 309 13.20 0.41 14.38
C TYR A 309 13.05 -0.72 13.35
N HIS A 310 13.03 -1.97 13.77
CA HIS A 310 12.80 -3.11 12.88
C HIS A 310 11.37 -3.15 12.32
N GLU A 311 10.39 -2.55 12.98
CA GLU A 311 9.02 -2.43 12.44
C GLU A 311 8.96 -1.63 11.11
N ARG A 312 9.99 -0.87 10.78
CA ARG A 312 10.11 -0.23 9.46
C ARG A 312 10.02 -1.23 8.29
N TRP A 313 10.45 -2.49 8.49
CA TRP A 313 10.38 -3.54 7.48
C TRP A 313 8.95 -3.91 7.06
N GLU A 314 7.96 -3.52 7.84
CA GLU A 314 6.56 -3.70 7.48
C GLU A 314 6.17 -2.93 6.21
N HIS A 315 6.86 -1.83 5.94
CA HIS A 315 6.72 -1.08 4.71
C HIS A 315 7.17 -1.87 3.48
N GLU A 316 8.32 -2.55 3.57
CA GLU A 316 8.80 -3.40 2.47
C GLU A 316 7.82 -4.55 2.18
N SER A 317 7.14 -5.07 3.22
CA SER A 317 6.06 -6.06 3.06
C SER A 317 4.85 -5.48 2.32
N ALA A 318 4.51 -4.21 2.55
CA ALA A 318 3.45 -3.51 1.81
C ALA A 318 3.80 -3.39 0.31
N TYR A 319 5.02 -2.97 0.01
CA TYR A 319 5.49 -2.90 -1.38
C TYR A 319 5.63 -4.26 -2.06
N TYR A 320 6.01 -5.30 -1.30
CA TYR A 320 6.02 -6.66 -1.81
C TYR A 320 4.62 -7.09 -2.24
N ALA A 321 3.59 -6.78 -1.44
CA ALA A 321 2.21 -7.09 -1.77
C ALA A 321 1.75 -6.38 -3.05
N LEU A 322 2.05 -5.10 -3.22
CA LEU A 322 1.73 -4.34 -4.42
C LEU A 322 2.42 -4.90 -5.67
N ARG A 323 3.75 -5.07 -5.61
CA ARG A 323 4.58 -5.39 -6.77
C ARG A 323 4.56 -6.86 -7.16
N HIS A 324 4.62 -7.74 -6.16
CA HIS A 324 4.81 -9.18 -6.39
C HIS A 324 3.52 -9.96 -6.20
N THR A 325 2.68 -9.60 -5.23
CA THR A 325 1.46 -10.35 -4.99
C THR A 325 0.31 -9.89 -5.90
N ILE A 326 0.08 -8.58 -6.05
CA ILE A 326 -0.97 -8.09 -6.95
C ILE A 326 -0.46 -8.07 -8.40
N LEU A 327 0.62 -7.33 -8.68
CA LEU A 327 1.09 -7.11 -10.04
C LEU A 327 1.91 -8.28 -10.62
N HIS A 328 2.38 -9.24 -9.81
CA HIS A 328 3.29 -10.32 -10.24
C HIS A 328 4.53 -9.82 -11.00
N GLY A 329 5.04 -8.63 -10.66
CA GLY A 329 6.16 -7.99 -11.35
C GLY A 329 5.85 -7.50 -12.77
N ARG A 330 4.58 -7.51 -13.17
CA ARG A 330 4.13 -7.09 -14.50
C ARG A 330 4.25 -5.60 -14.71
N VAL A 331 4.32 -5.23 -15.98
CA VAL A 331 4.25 -3.85 -16.46
C VAL A 331 2.79 -3.40 -16.43
N LEU A 332 2.50 -2.16 -16.02
CA LEU A 332 1.17 -1.56 -16.12
C LEU A 332 0.71 -1.54 -17.60
N ARG A 333 -0.56 -1.28 -17.83
CA ARG A 333 -1.15 -1.44 -19.18
C ARG A 333 -1.13 -0.17 -20.03
N SER A 334 -1.04 1.01 -19.39
CA SER A 334 -1.29 2.28 -20.06
C SER A 334 -0.03 2.86 -20.69
N HIS A 335 -0.16 3.28 -21.97
CA HIS A 335 0.91 3.87 -22.77
C HIS A 335 1.00 5.40 -22.62
N ASP A 336 0.20 5.99 -21.73
CA ASP A 336 0.19 7.42 -21.41
C ASP A 336 0.06 7.66 -19.91
N LEU A 337 0.46 8.85 -19.49
CA LEU A 337 0.54 9.21 -18.08
C LEU A 337 -0.83 9.19 -17.37
N ALA A 338 -1.89 9.67 -18.04
CA ALA A 338 -3.22 9.72 -17.44
C ALA A 338 -3.76 8.32 -17.12
N GLY A 339 -3.50 7.36 -18.03
CA GLY A 339 -3.84 5.97 -17.78
C GLY A 339 -2.95 5.30 -16.73
N VAL A 340 -1.65 5.64 -16.67
CA VAL A 340 -0.73 5.17 -15.62
C VAL A 340 -1.20 5.68 -14.26
N GLU A 341 -1.53 6.96 -14.16
CA GLU A 341 -2.04 7.56 -12.92
C GLU A 341 -3.33 6.88 -12.46
N GLN A 342 -4.25 6.61 -13.38
CA GLN A 342 -5.49 5.87 -13.11
C GLN A 342 -5.21 4.46 -12.56
N GLU A 343 -4.28 3.72 -13.17
CA GLU A 343 -3.91 2.37 -12.72
C GLU A 343 -3.21 2.39 -11.35
N MET A 344 -2.37 3.39 -11.09
CA MET A 344 -1.70 3.54 -9.79
C MET A 344 -2.70 3.78 -8.66
N TRP A 345 -3.65 4.70 -8.84
CA TRP A 345 -4.67 4.95 -7.83
C TRP A 345 -5.59 3.74 -7.64
N ALA A 346 -5.97 3.05 -8.72
CA ALA A 346 -6.77 1.83 -8.61
C ALA A 346 -6.02 0.70 -7.87
N LEU A 347 -4.72 0.55 -8.12
CA LEU A 347 -3.86 -0.42 -7.43
C LEU A 347 -3.76 -0.13 -5.94
N LEU A 348 -3.54 1.12 -5.55
CA LEU A 348 -3.48 1.57 -4.17
C LEU A 348 -4.83 1.41 -3.45
N THR A 349 -5.93 1.74 -4.14
CA THR A 349 -7.29 1.54 -3.62
C THR A 349 -7.58 0.06 -3.37
N LEU A 350 -7.29 -0.82 -4.31
CA LEU A 350 -7.46 -2.26 -4.14
C LEU A 350 -6.61 -2.80 -2.98
N TYR A 351 -5.35 -2.37 -2.90
CA TYR A 351 -4.48 -2.75 -1.79
C TYR A 351 -5.10 -2.38 -0.44
N GLN A 352 -5.60 -1.14 -0.31
CA GLN A 352 -6.20 -0.64 0.93
C GLN A 352 -7.49 -1.38 1.29
N LEU A 353 -8.34 -1.71 0.30
CA LEU A 353 -9.55 -2.54 0.52
C LEU A 353 -9.20 -3.91 1.10
N LEU A 354 -8.22 -4.59 0.50
CA LEU A 354 -7.78 -5.90 1.00
C LEU A 354 -7.17 -5.79 2.40
N ARG A 355 -6.35 -4.74 2.65
CA ARG A 355 -5.80 -4.50 3.99
C ARG A 355 -6.89 -4.27 5.03
N ARG A 356 -7.88 -3.47 4.70
CA ARG A 356 -9.01 -3.23 5.61
C ARG A 356 -9.74 -4.52 5.95
N ALA A 357 -10.10 -5.33 4.96
CA ALA A 357 -10.75 -6.63 5.20
C ALA A 357 -9.89 -7.56 6.09
N MET A 358 -8.56 -7.58 5.88
CA MET A 358 -7.63 -8.38 6.68
C MET A 358 -7.51 -7.88 8.13
N VAL A 359 -7.46 -6.56 8.33
CA VAL A 359 -7.35 -5.95 9.67
C VAL A 359 -8.65 -6.16 10.44
N GLU A 360 -9.80 -5.92 9.83
CA GLU A 360 -11.12 -6.18 10.42
C GLU A 360 -11.26 -7.65 10.84
N ALA A 361 -10.79 -8.59 10.00
CA ALA A 361 -10.75 -10.01 10.35
C ALA A 361 -9.82 -10.28 11.54
N ALA A 362 -8.61 -9.74 11.56
CA ALA A 362 -7.67 -9.93 12.66
C ALA A 362 -8.23 -9.39 13.98
N GLU A 363 -8.83 -8.21 13.96
CA GLU A 363 -9.40 -7.54 15.13
C GLU A 363 -10.67 -8.23 15.64
N SER A 364 -11.40 -8.97 14.79
CA SER A 364 -12.53 -9.80 15.23
C SER A 364 -12.12 -10.96 16.14
N ARG A 365 -10.83 -11.33 16.14
CA ARG A 365 -10.25 -12.39 16.97
C ARG A 365 -9.20 -11.80 17.90
N LEU A 366 -9.56 -11.64 19.16
CA LEU A 366 -8.71 -11.04 20.19
C LEU A 366 -7.28 -11.63 20.20
N GLY A 367 -6.27 -10.78 20.27
CA GLY A 367 -4.86 -11.18 20.31
C GLY A 367 -4.27 -11.60 18.95
N THR A 368 -5.02 -11.48 17.85
CA THR A 368 -4.49 -11.75 16.51
C THR A 368 -3.73 -10.53 16.01
N ASP A 369 -2.45 -10.74 15.66
CA ASP A 369 -1.64 -9.72 15.02
C ASP A 369 -1.95 -9.66 13.50
N PRO A 370 -2.37 -8.51 12.95
CA PRO A 370 -2.61 -8.35 11.52
C PRO A 370 -1.41 -8.69 10.62
N ASP A 371 -0.19 -8.64 11.18
CA ASP A 371 1.04 -9.08 10.51
C ASP A 371 1.01 -10.57 10.08
N ARG A 372 0.29 -11.39 10.82
CA ARG A 372 0.13 -12.83 10.55
C ARG A 372 -0.84 -13.12 9.42
N CYS A 373 -1.68 -12.16 9.04
CA CYS A 373 -2.64 -12.31 7.96
C CYS A 373 -1.93 -12.37 6.60
N ASN A 374 -2.21 -13.43 5.83
CA ASN A 374 -1.56 -13.66 4.53
C ASN A 374 -2.28 -12.90 3.42
N PHE A 375 -1.58 -11.94 2.81
CA PHE A 375 -2.13 -11.10 1.74
C PHE A 375 -2.49 -11.89 0.48
N THR A 376 -1.74 -12.94 0.15
CA THR A 376 -2.04 -13.79 -1.01
C THR A 376 -3.37 -14.51 -0.84
N ILE A 377 -3.65 -15.00 0.37
CA ILE A 377 -4.93 -15.65 0.68
C ILE A 377 -6.09 -14.65 0.51
N ALA A 378 -5.98 -13.46 1.08
CA ALA A 378 -7.00 -12.42 0.94
C ALA A 378 -7.26 -12.08 -0.54
N LEU A 379 -6.20 -11.89 -1.33
CA LEU A 379 -6.29 -11.59 -2.77
C LEU A 379 -6.96 -12.72 -3.55
N GLN A 380 -6.55 -13.96 -3.34
CA GLN A 380 -7.10 -15.11 -4.08
C GLN A 380 -8.56 -15.37 -3.70
N THR A 381 -8.90 -15.22 -2.42
CA THR A 381 -10.29 -15.32 -1.96
C THR A 381 -11.14 -14.21 -2.59
N ALA A 382 -10.69 -12.95 -2.57
CA ALA A 382 -11.41 -11.85 -3.19
C ALA A 382 -11.63 -12.06 -4.70
N ARG A 383 -10.66 -12.63 -5.42
CA ARG A 383 -10.79 -13.01 -6.84
C ARG A 383 -11.90 -14.04 -7.05
N GLY A 384 -11.93 -15.10 -6.24
CA GLY A 384 -12.95 -16.14 -6.31
C GLY A 384 -14.36 -15.60 -6.04
N LEU A 385 -14.49 -14.80 -4.98
CA LEU A 385 -15.77 -14.20 -4.56
C LEU A 385 -16.29 -13.18 -5.58
N LEU A 386 -15.41 -12.43 -6.25
CA LEU A 386 -15.80 -11.54 -7.33
C LEU A 386 -16.39 -12.34 -8.50
N VAL A 387 -15.71 -13.40 -8.93
CA VAL A 387 -16.15 -14.25 -10.06
C VAL A 387 -17.49 -14.93 -9.76
N GLY A 388 -17.69 -15.40 -8.52
CA GLY A 388 -18.95 -16.01 -8.05
C GLY A 388 -20.05 -14.98 -7.78
N ALA A 389 -19.78 -13.67 -7.92
CA ALA A 389 -20.69 -12.59 -7.52
C ALA A 389 -21.21 -12.72 -6.08
N GLN A 390 -20.47 -13.39 -5.21
CA GLN A 390 -20.83 -13.54 -3.80
C GLN A 390 -20.82 -12.15 -3.12
N GLY A 391 -21.78 -11.95 -2.23
CA GLY A 391 -22.02 -10.63 -1.65
C GLY A 391 -22.80 -9.67 -2.56
N VAL A 392 -23.20 -10.07 -3.78
CA VAL A 392 -24.13 -9.33 -4.64
C VAL A 392 -25.57 -9.71 -4.32
N PHE A 393 -25.86 -11.00 -4.25
CA PHE A 393 -27.19 -11.55 -3.99
C PHE A 393 -27.38 -11.99 -2.53
N GLU A 394 -26.28 -12.22 -1.81
CA GLU A 394 -26.28 -12.62 -0.41
C GLU A 394 -25.52 -11.59 0.43
N GLN A 395 -25.83 -11.49 1.73
CA GLN A 395 -24.98 -10.73 2.64
C GLN A 395 -23.58 -11.35 2.65
N GLY A 396 -22.56 -10.52 2.63
CA GLY A 396 -21.16 -10.97 2.65
C GLY A 396 -20.95 -11.96 3.81
N THR A 397 -20.41 -13.14 3.48
CA THR A 397 -20.23 -14.25 4.43
C THR A 397 -19.02 -14.07 5.34
N GLY A 398 -18.23 -13.02 5.17
CA GLY A 398 -16.93 -12.84 5.84
C GLY A 398 -15.89 -13.86 5.38
N GLU A 399 -16.05 -14.44 4.18
CA GLU A 399 -15.20 -15.50 3.65
C GLU A 399 -13.73 -15.09 3.56
N ILE A 400 -13.43 -13.82 3.16
CA ILE A 400 -12.05 -13.30 3.16
C ILE A 400 -11.48 -13.39 4.59
N GLY A 401 -12.23 -12.95 5.58
CA GLY A 401 -11.83 -13.01 6.98
C GLY A 401 -11.63 -14.46 7.46
N CYS A 402 -12.59 -15.33 7.20
CA CYS A 402 -12.53 -16.75 7.57
C CYS A 402 -11.29 -17.43 6.98
N ARG A 403 -11.02 -17.23 5.69
CA ARG A 403 -9.85 -17.81 5.00
C ARG A 403 -8.51 -17.26 5.53
N VAL A 404 -8.44 -15.97 5.77
CA VAL A 404 -7.24 -15.33 6.34
C VAL A 404 -6.97 -15.83 7.75
N LEU A 405 -8.01 -15.94 8.61
CA LEU A 405 -7.86 -16.40 9.98
C LEU A 405 -7.59 -17.91 10.10
N SER A 406 -8.04 -18.71 9.14
CA SER A 406 -7.74 -20.15 9.12
C SER A 406 -6.32 -20.48 8.71
N ALA A 407 -5.60 -19.54 8.08
CA ALA A 407 -4.24 -19.74 7.53
C ALA A 407 -3.28 -18.64 7.95
N LEU A 408 -3.26 -18.32 9.25
CA LEU A 408 -2.35 -17.34 9.82
C LEU A 408 -0.89 -17.78 9.66
N SER A 409 -0.05 -16.88 9.19
CA SER A 409 1.40 -17.06 9.14
C SER A 409 1.98 -17.14 10.56
N PRO A 410 3.15 -17.79 10.76
CA PRO A 410 3.85 -17.75 12.04
C PRO A 410 4.15 -16.31 12.48
N ALA A 411 4.16 -16.07 13.78
CA ALA A 411 4.55 -14.76 14.32
C ALA A 411 5.97 -14.39 13.88
N ARG A 412 6.16 -13.18 13.38
CA ARG A 412 7.45 -12.76 12.80
C ARG A 412 7.86 -11.34 13.18
N ARG A 413 7.00 -10.57 13.89
CA ARG A 413 7.26 -9.18 14.23
C ARG A 413 8.59 -8.97 14.96
N SER A 414 8.98 -9.89 15.80
CA SER A 414 10.28 -9.88 16.52
C SER A 414 11.44 -10.49 15.71
N ARG A 415 11.23 -10.92 14.47
CA ARG A 415 12.30 -11.49 13.65
C ARG A 415 13.16 -10.40 13.03
N ILE A 416 14.44 -10.44 13.33
CA ILE A 416 15.48 -9.65 12.68
C ILE A 416 16.07 -10.49 11.56
N SER A 417 15.95 -10.05 10.32
CA SER A 417 16.56 -10.73 9.17
C SER A 417 17.71 -9.89 8.62
N PRO A 418 18.89 -10.49 8.34
CA PRO A 418 19.99 -9.77 7.72
C PRO A 418 19.58 -9.30 6.32
N ARG A 419 19.95 -8.07 5.96
CA ARG A 419 19.70 -7.53 4.62
C ARG A 419 20.55 -8.25 3.59
N LYS A 420 19.94 -8.99 2.68
CA LYS A 420 20.63 -9.42 1.46
C LYS A 420 20.89 -8.16 0.60
N VAL A 421 22.14 -7.71 0.57
CA VAL A 421 22.56 -6.68 -0.37
C VAL A 421 22.46 -7.31 -1.76
N LYS A 422 21.52 -6.85 -2.60
CA LYS A 422 21.54 -7.17 -4.03
C LYS A 422 22.82 -6.58 -4.58
N GLY A 423 23.80 -7.41 -4.91
CA GLY A 423 24.98 -7.00 -5.65
C GLY A 423 24.52 -6.29 -6.92
N CYS A 424 25.14 -5.16 -7.24
CA CYS A 424 24.94 -4.49 -8.52
C CYS A 424 25.30 -5.52 -9.62
N ASP A 425 24.43 -5.76 -10.59
CA ASP A 425 24.62 -6.74 -11.70
C ASP A 425 25.90 -6.50 -12.54
N ARG A 426 26.65 -5.43 -12.27
CA ARG A 426 27.98 -5.17 -12.85
C ARG A 426 29.01 -6.24 -12.47
N ASP A 427 28.92 -6.83 -11.26
CA ASP A 427 29.87 -7.86 -10.82
C ASP A 427 29.58 -9.24 -11.39
N ARG A 428 28.35 -9.52 -11.85
CA ARG A 428 28.01 -10.80 -12.46
C ARG A 428 28.56 -10.99 -13.89
N ARG A 429 28.82 -9.93 -14.62
CA ARG A 429 29.37 -10.04 -16.00
C ARG A 429 30.90 -10.12 -16.06
N GLN A 430 31.60 -9.84 -14.96
CA GLN A 430 33.07 -9.95 -14.89
C GLN A 430 33.54 -11.25 -14.19
N ARG A 431 32.66 -11.99 -13.52
CA ARG A 431 32.99 -13.29 -12.94
C ARG A 431 32.45 -14.39 -13.83
N GLY A 432 33.13 -14.57 -15.00
CA GLY A 432 33.10 -15.84 -15.71
C GLY A 432 33.72 -16.89 -14.83
N ASN A 433 33.04 -18.05 -14.71
CA ASN A 433 33.52 -19.32 -14.17
C ASN A 433 34.62 -19.22 -13.10
N GLY A 434 34.22 -19.11 -11.85
CA GLY A 434 35.10 -19.28 -10.71
C GLY A 434 34.29 -19.52 -9.46
N THR A 435 34.19 -20.72 -9.02
CA THR A 435 33.75 -21.10 -7.68
C THR A 435 34.64 -20.38 -6.69
N ILE A 436 34.11 -19.42 -5.94
CA ILE A 436 34.81 -18.85 -4.80
C ILE A 436 33.96 -19.13 -3.55
N LEU A 437 34.43 -20.09 -2.81
CA LEU A 437 34.24 -20.20 -1.37
C LEU A 437 35.05 -19.04 -0.75
N GLU A 438 34.42 -18.15 -0.01
CA GLU A 438 35.13 -17.25 0.87
C GLU A 438 34.42 -17.08 2.19
N PRO A 439 35.21 -16.81 3.25
CA PRO A 439 34.92 -17.01 4.65
C PRO A 439 33.93 -16.05 5.26
#